data_8a978a25a1145c643c7b3400105ffddd
#
_entry.id   8a978a25a1145c643c7b3400105ffddd
#
_cell.length_a   1.000
_cell.length_b   1.000
_cell.length_c   1.000
_cell.angle_alpha   90.00
_cell.angle_beta   90.00
_cell.angle_gamma   90.00
#
_symmetry.space_group_name_H-M   'P 1'
#
loop_
_entity.id
_entity.type
_entity.pdbx_description
1 polymer ?
#
loop_
_entity_poly.entity_id
_entity_poly.type
_entity_poly.pdbx_seq_one_letter_code
_entity_poly.pdbx_strand_id
1 'polypeptide(L)'
;MTADGPQFALGHAAARGVPSTWGQLVFDCVAQLGDSAARANLGFVYVTDALAEHLSDIVAFLRRTTSIRDWIGSVGIGIAAADHEYFDVPAVALLAVTLPADAYCLIPNLSGGIDALGPARAWAKRMNPTLAVVHADPRAPDLVDTIETLARETVPFLVGGLSSSRGATDQVAGQVVRGGVSGVMFAPDLAVVTGLSQGCTPIGPTRTITDGAQNIVREIDGRPALDVLKEDIGDILARRLERIGGQIHAAFPVAGSDTGDYLVRNLVGIDPARGWLAVGAEVTPGEPILFVRRDPDAATRDLVRMLTNLKRRLPAPPRAGLYFSCLARGPNLFGPDSAELGILRRELGAFPLVGMFCNGEISNQRLYGYTGVLALFL
;
A
#
# COMPACT_ATOMS: atom_id res chain seq x y z
N MET A 1 -30.97 1.48 13.79
CA MET A 1 -30.17 0.92 12.67
C MET A 1 -30.95 1.26 11.39
N THR A 2 -30.46 2.21 10.60
CA THR A 2 -31.01 2.49 9.27
C THR A 2 -30.75 1.25 8.40
N ALA A 3 -31.76 0.81 7.65
CA ALA A 3 -31.74 -0.39 6.82
C ALA A 3 -30.71 -0.39 5.67
N ASP A 4 -29.98 0.72 5.49
CA ASP A 4 -28.95 0.88 4.47
C ASP A 4 -27.56 0.88 5.13
N GLY A 5 -26.79 -0.15 4.84
CA GLY A 5 -25.38 -0.23 5.21
C GLY A 5 -24.56 0.94 4.61
N PRO A 6 -23.21 0.98 4.80
CA PRO A 6 -22.38 2.07 4.33
C PRO A 6 -22.56 2.34 2.83
N GLN A 7 -22.65 3.62 2.43
CA GLN A 7 -22.79 4.03 1.02
C GLN A 7 -21.48 4.59 0.51
N PHE A 8 -21.16 4.31 -0.75
CA PHE A 8 -19.92 4.72 -1.38
C PHE A 8 -20.18 5.40 -2.72
N ALA A 9 -19.46 6.48 -3.01
CA ALA A 9 -19.48 7.14 -4.30
C ALA A 9 -18.04 7.46 -4.74
N LEU A 10 -17.77 7.27 -6.04
CA LEU A 10 -16.47 7.44 -6.66
C LEU A 10 -16.49 8.65 -7.58
N GLY A 11 -15.42 9.45 -7.54
CA GLY A 11 -15.14 10.47 -8.52
C GLY A 11 -13.64 10.45 -8.86
N HIS A 12 -13.30 10.51 -10.15
CA HIS A 12 -11.92 10.61 -10.57
C HIS A 12 -11.77 11.42 -11.85
N ALA A 13 -10.64 12.13 -11.98
CA ALA A 13 -10.33 12.93 -13.16
C ALA A 13 -8.81 13.01 -13.36
N ALA A 14 -8.40 13.11 -14.61
CA ALA A 14 -7.00 13.32 -14.99
C ALA A 14 -6.89 14.31 -16.13
N ALA A 15 -5.79 15.08 -16.18
CA ALA A 15 -5.49 15.96 -17.30
C ALA A 15 -5.17 15.13 -18.54
N ARG A 16 -6.02 15.21 -19.56
CA ARG A 16 -5.86 14.48 -20.83
C ARG A 16 -5.60 15.49 -21.96
N GLY A 17 -4.33 15.76 -22.24
CA GLY A 17 -3.92 16.50 -23.44
C GLY A 17 -4.28 18.00 -23.50
N VAL A 18 -5.07 18.49 -22.55
CA VAL A 18 -5.40 19.91 -22.36
C VAL A 18 -4.91 20.33 -20.99
N PRO A 19 -4.25 21.47 -20.81
CA PRO A 19 -3.87 21.98 -19.50
C PRO A 19 -5.12 22.13 -18.63
N SER A 20 -5.34 21.20 -17.72
CA SER A 20 -6.41 21.28 -16.72
C SER A 20 -5.80 21.75 -15.41
N THR A 21 -6.41 22.74 -14.78
CA THR A 21 -6.00 23.17 -13.44
C THR A 21 -6.42 22.11 -12.42
N TRP A 22 -5.72 22.01 -11.30
CA TRP A 22 -6.11 21.12 -10.20
C TRP A 22 -7.58 21.39 -9.78
N GLY A 23 -8.01 22.65 -9.77
CA GLY A 23 -9.38 23.02 -9.40
C GLY A 23 -10.44 22.44 -10.33
N GLN A 24 -10.18 22.38 -11.65
CA GLN A 24 -11.09 21.74 -12.61
C GLN A 24 -11.17 20.23 -12.37
N LEU A 25 -10.02 19.56 -12.15
CA LEU A 25 -10.00 18.12 -11.89
C LEU A 25 -10.78 17.75 -10.63
N VAL A 26 -10.61 18.52 -9.54
CA VAL A 26 -11.34 18.29 -8.29
C VAL A 26 -12.83 18.57 -8.46
N PHE A 27 -13.20 19.64 -9.18
CA PHE A 27 -14.59 19.95 -9.49
C PHE A 27 -15.27 18.82 -10.26
N ASP A 28 -14.61 18.27 -11.27
CA ASP A 28 -15.12 17.16 -12.07
C ASP A 28 -15.28 15.89 -11.23
N CYS A 29 -14.35 15.64 -10.29
CA CYS A 29 -14.47 14.54 -9.32
C CYS A 29 -15.68 14.72 -8.39
N VAL A 30 -15.85 15.93 -7.81
CA VAL A 30 -16.97 16.20 -6.90
C VAL A 30 -18.32 16.08 -7.62
N ALA A 31 -18.41 16.53 -8.89
CA ALA A 31 -19.60 16.37 -9.70
C ALA A 31 -20.00 14.90 -9.88
N GLN A 32 -19.03 13.99 -10.02
CA GLN A 32 -19.27 12.54 -10.12
C GLN A 32 -19.78 11.92 -8.80
N LEU A 33 -19.45 12.49 -7.64
CA LEU A 33 -19.98 12.01 -6.36
C LEU A 33 -21.49 12.25 -6.23
N GLY A 34 -22.05 13.22 -6.97
CA GLY A 34 -23.47 13.54 -6.95
C GLY A 34 -23.99 13.86 -5.54
N ASP A 35 -25.18 13.37 -5.20
CA ASP A 35 -25.81 13.58 -3.90
C ASP A 35 -25.01 13.01 -2.72
N SER A 36 -24.11 12.07 -2.97
CA SER A 36 -23.25 11.50 -1.92
C SER A 36 -22.27 12.54 -1.35
N ALA A 37 -21.88 13.55 -2.12
CA ALA A 37 -21.03 14.64 -1.65
C ALA A 37 -21.66 15.44 -0.48
N ALA A 38 -22.99 15.47 -0.40
CA ALA A 38 -23.75 16.15 0.67
C ALA A 38 -24.05 15.25 1.87
N ARG A 39 -23.99 13.93 1.72
CA ARG A 39 -24.40 12.96 2.78
C ARG A 39 -23.21 12.24 3.42
N ALA A 40 -22.10 12.11 2.70
CA ALA A 40 -20.92 11.44 3.20
C ALA A 40 -20.26 12.22 4.35
N ASN A 41 -19.66 11.49 5.28
CA ASN A 41 -18.96 12.03 6.44
C ASN A 41 -17.46 11.69 6.47
N LEU A 42 -17.02 10.72 5.66
CA LEU A 42 -15.63 10.37 5.45
C LEU A 42 -15.31 10.37 3.96
N GLY A 43 -14.10 10.78 3.58
CA GLY A 43 -13.63 10.71 2.20
C GLY A 43 -12.19 10.21 2.11
N PHE A 44 -11.91 9.46 1.05
CA PHE A 44 -10.53 9.15 0.65
C PHE A 44 -10.16 10.02 -0.55
N VAL A 45 -8.95 10.54 -0.53
CA VAL A 45 -8.39 11.38 -1.60
C VAL A 45 -6.98 10.93 -1.94
N TYR A 46 -6.78 10.56 -3.19
CA TYR A 46 -5.45 10.25 -3.72
C TYR A 46 -5.16 11.17 -4.90
N VAL A 47 -3.97 11.73 -4.93
CA VAL A 47 -3.50 12.60 -6.01
C VAL A 47 -2.17 12.11 -6.55
N THR A 48 -1.93 12.29 -7.85
CA THR A 48 -0.61 12.05 -8.39
C THR A 48 0.38 13.11 -7.90
N ASP A 49 1.67 12.77 -7.86
CA ASP A 49 2.74 13.65 -7.38
C ASP A 49 2.86 14.95 -8.19
N ALA A 50 2.33 14.98 -9.41
CA ALA A 50 2.16 16.21 -10.19
C ALA A 50 1.25 17.27 -9.53
N LEU A 51 0.43 16.86 -8.55
CA LEU A 51 -0.46 17.73 -7.78
C LEU A 51 -0.03 17.88 -6.31
N ALA A 52 1.12 17.33 -5.91
CA ALA A 52 1.56 17.31 -4.52
C ALA A 52 1.60 18.71 -3.87
N GLU A 53 2.06 19.72 -4.60
CA GLU A 53 2.14 21.11 -4.11
C GLU A 53 0.76 21.74 -3.88
N HIS A 54 -0.29 21.21 -4.53
CA HIS A 54 -1.67 21.68 -4.43
C HIS A 54 -2.52 20.88 -3.43
N LEU A 55 -1.96 19.87 -2.74
CA LEU A 55 -2.75 18.98 -1.89
C LEU A 55 -3.53 19.75 -0.81
N SER A 56 -2.94 20.78 -0.21
CA SER A 56 -3.60 21.61 0.80
C SER A 56 -4.78 22.39 0.22
N ASP A 57 -4.64 22.95 -0.98
CA ASP A 57 -5.71 23.67 -1.67
C ASP A 57 -6.83 22.71 -2.09
N ILE A 58 -6.46 21.51 -2.56
CA ILE A 58 -7.40 20.44 -2.92
C ILE A 58 -8.25 20.05 -1.71
N VAL A 59 -7.64 19.75 -0.58
CA VAL A 59 -8.36 19.37 0.65
C VAL A 59 -9.24 20.52 1.14
N ALA A 60 -8.76 21.77 1.10
CA ALA A 60 -9.55 22.94 1.46
C ALA A 60 -10.74 23.14 0.51
N PHE A 61 -10.58 22.90 -0.78
CA PHE A 61 -11.66 22.95 -1.76
C PHE A 61 -12.71 21.85 -1.50
N LEU A 62 -12.28 20.61 -1.30
CA LEU A 62 -13.16 19.46 -0.99
C LEU A 62 -14.01 19.73 0.26
N ARG A 63 -13.42 20.26 1.34
CA ARG A 63 -14.13 20.60 2.57
C ARG A 63 -15.13 21.75 2.42
N ARG A 64 -14.97 22.62 1.42
CA ARG A 64 -15.93 23.70 1.13
C ARG A 64 -17.07 23.28 0.20
N THR A 65 -16.80 22.35 -0.71
CA THR A 65 -17.73 21.94 -1.77
C THR A 65 -18.51 20.67 -1.45
N THR A 66 -18.10 19.95 -0.38
CA THR A 66 -18.81 18.76 0.11
C THR A 66 -19.14 18.92 1.59
N SER A 67 -20.01 18.06 2.14
CA SER A 67 -20.27 17.96 3.58
C SER A 67 -19.17 17.19 4.32
N ILE A 68 -18.22 16.59 3.60
CA ILE A 68 -17.17 15.73 4.17
C ILE A 68 -16.10 16.61 4.84
N ARG A 69 -15.94 16.43 6.14
CA ARG A 69 -14.92 17.15 6.93
C ARG A 69 -13.63 16.33 7.06
N ASP A 70 -13.77 15.03 7.13
CA ASP A 70 -12.68 14.09 7.36
C ASP A 70 -12.26 13.44 6.06
N TRP A 71 -11.14 13.91 5.54
CA TRP A 71 -10.49 13.35 4.35
C TRP A 71 -9.24 12.60 4.78
N ILE A 72 -9.02 11.43 4.17
CA ILE A 72 -7.86 10.57 4.37
C ILE A 72 -7.23 10.31 3.03
N GLY A 73 -5.91 10.27 2.97
CA GLY A 73 -5.25 9.94 1.72
C GLY A 73 -3.78 10.32 1.66
N SER A 74 -3.27 10.33 0.46
CA SER A 74 -1.84 10.59 0.23
C SER A 74 -1.54 10.94 -1.21
N VAL A 75 -0.30 11.35 -1.42
CA VAL A 75 0.31 11.53 -2.74
C VAL A 75 0.91 10.21 -3.22
N GLY A 76 0.70 9.88 -4.51
CA GLY A 76 1.34 8.76 -5.19
C GLY A 76 1.95 9.19 -6.52
N ILE A 77 3.09 8.61 -6.94
CA ILE A 77 3.57 8.74 -8.34
C ILE A 77 2.51 8.22 -9.30
N GLY A 78 1.78 7.19 -8.89
CA GLY A 78 0.58 6.70 -9.55
C GLY A 78 -0.57 6.56 -8.59
N ILE A 79 -1.80 6.74 -9.10
CA ILE A 79 -3.04 6.49 -8.36
C ILE A 79 -3.97 5.56 -9.15
N ALA A 80 -4.85 4.88 -8.42
CA ALA A 80 -5.84 3.95 -8.96
C ALA A 80 -7.25 4.50 -8.73
N ALA A 81 -8.11 4.44 -9.75
CA ALA A 81 -9.52 4.77 -9.63
C ALA A 81 -10.37 3.94 -10.60
N ALA A 82 -11.39 3.25 -10.10
CA ALA A 82 -12.19 2.30 -10.87
C ALA A 82 -11.29 1.24 -11.56
N ASP A 83 -11.20 1.32 -12.87
CA ASP A 83 -10.36 0.45 -13.73
C ASP A 83 -9.20 1.22 -14.41
N HIS A 84 -8.84 2.39 -13.88
CA HIS A 84 -7.80 3.26 -14.43
C HIS A 84 -6.63 3.41 -13.49
N GLU A 85 -5.42 3.28 -14.03
CA GLU A 85 -4.16 3.61 -13.41
C GLU A 85 -3.65 4.94 -14.00
N TYR A 86 -3.40 5.93 -13.17
CA TYR A 86 -2.92 7.24 -13.59
C TYR A 86 -1.46 7.41 -13.17
N PHE A 87 -0.58 7.53 -14.14
CA PHE A 87 0.85 7.79 -13.95
C PHE A 87 1.29 8.98 -14.80
N ASP A 88 2.23 9.76 -14.30
CA ASP A 88 2.88 10.86 -15.02
C ASP A 88 1.93 11.94 -15.57
N VAL A 89 0.73 12.04 -15.02
CA VAL A 89 -0.27 13.07 -15.36
C VAL A 89 -0.89 13.61 -14.07
N PRO A 90 -1.30 14.90 -14.03
CA PRO A 90 -2.12 15.40 -12.94
C PRO A 90 -3.44 14.63 -12.87
N ALA A 91 -3.69 13.95 -11.75
CA ALA A 91 -4.91 13.17 -11.54
C ALA A 91 -5.35 13.18 -10.07
N VAL A 92 -6.66 13.06 -9.87
CA VAL A 92 -7.33 13.01 -8.57
C VAL A 92 -8.29 11.84 -8.55
N ALA A 93 -8.33 11.10 -7.45
CA ALA A 93 -9.30 10.04 -7.17
C ALA A 93 -9.93 10.28 -5.80
N LEU A 94 -11.25 10.26 -5.73
CA LEU A 94 -12.05 10.48 -4.53
C LEU A 94 -12.99 9.29 -4.29
N LEU A 95 -13.09 8.85 -3.02
CA LEU A 95 -14.12 7.93 -2.59
C LEU A 95 -14.85 8.56 -1.39
N ALA A 96 -16.11 8.93 -1.58
CA ALA A 96 -16.96 9.44 -0.52
C ALA A 96 -17.67 8.27 0.18
N VAL A 97 -17.70 8.29 1.51
CA VAL A 97 -18.24 7.21 2.34
C VAL A 97 -19.25 7.78 3.34
N THR A 98 -20.43 7.19 3.39
CA THR A 98 -21.42 7.50 4.42
C THR A 98 -21.42 6.38 5.45
N LEU A 99 -21.05 6.71 6.68
CA LEU A 99 -20.94 5.79 7.80
C LEU A 99 -21.85 6.22 8.96
N PRO A 100 -22.26 5.28 9.85
CA PRO A 100 -22.90 5.64 11.11
C PRO A 100 -22.02 6.57 11.96
N ALA A 101 -22.64 7.32 12.87
CA ALA A 101 -21.91 8.10 13.85
C ALA A 101 -21.00 7.17 14.69
N ASP A 102 -19.82 7.64 15.04
CA ASP A 102 -18.79 6.88 15.79
C ASP A 102 -18.25 5.61 15.09
N ALA A 103 -18.60 5.35 13.82
CA ALA A 103 -18.11 4.19 13.09
C ALA A 103 -16.63 4.28 12.67
N TYR A 104 -16.00 5.44 12.84
CA TYR A 104 -14.60 5.64 12.55
C TYR A 104 -13.94 6.67 13.47
N CYS A 105 -12.62 6.62 13.56
CA CYS A 105 -11.80 7.63 14.24
C CYS A 105 -10.51 7.87 13.47
N LEU A 106 -10.14 9.14 13.30
CA LEU A 106 -8.88 9.50 12.66
C LEU A 106 -7.69 9.09 13.52
N ILE A 107 -6.66 8.58 12.87
CA ILE A 107 -5.32 8.45 13.44
C ILE A 107 -4.58 9.75 13.10
N PRO A 108 -4.26 10.58 14.10
CA PRO A 108 -3.50 11.81 13.85
C PRO A 108 -2.11 11.50 13.34
N ASN A 109 -1.37 12.52 12.90
CA ASN A 109 0.03 12.32 12.50
C ASN A 109 0.89 11.86 13.68
N LEU A 110 1.52 10.70 13.54
CA LEU A 110 2.39 10.07 14.53
C LEU A 110 3.88 10.43 14.33
N SER A 111 4.20 11.55 13.69
CA SER A 111 5.60 11.99 13.54
C SER A 111 6.31 12.25 14.89
N GLY A 112 5.55 12.49 15.95
CA GLY A 112 6.03 12.60 17.34
C GLY A 112 5.98 11.30 18.14
N GLY A 113 5.73 10.16 17.48
CA GLY A 113 5.58 8.84 18.11
C GLY A 113 4.13 8.51 18.49
N ILE A 114 3.95 7.32 19.04
CA ILE A 114 2.63 6.72 19.31
C ILE A 114 1.81 7.48 20.37
N ASP A 115 2.45 8.29 21.21
CA ASP A 115 1.75 9.10 22.22
C ASP A 115 0.90 10.21 21.60
N ALA A 116 1.19 10.59 20.35
CA ALA A 116 0.37 11.54 19.59
C ALA A 116 -1.05 11.01 19.29
N LEU A 117 -1.33 9.72 19.49
CA LEU A 117 -2.68 9.15 19.35
C LEU A 117 -3.74 9.87 20.21
N GLY A 118 -3.37 10.35 21.41
CA GLY A 118 -4.26 11.14 22.25
C GLY A 118 -5.68 10.53 22.39
N PRO A 119 -6.75 11.29 22.02
CA PRO A 119 -8.13 10.81 22.09
C PRO A 119 -8.42 9.58 21.24
N ALA A 120 -7.69 9.37 20.13
CA ALA A 120 -7.88 8.20 19.27
C ALA A 120 -7.55 6.89 19.99
N ARG A 121 -6.59 6.90 20.93
CA ARG A 121 -6.29 5.72 21.77
C ARG A 121 -7.48 5.38 22.70
N ALA A 122 -8.15 6.38 23.27
CA ALA A 122 -9.33 6.16 24.11
C ALA A 122 -10.52 5.61 23.28
N TRP A 123 -10.71 6.13 22.06
CA TRP A 123 -11.70 5.63 21.13
C TRP A 123 -11.41 4.17 20.76
N ALA A 124 -10.17 3.82 20.41
CA ALA A 124 -9.76 2.47 20.08
C ALA A 124 -10.04 1.48 21.22
N LYS A 125 -9.72 1.85 22.46
CA LYS A 125 -10.02 1.03 23.65
C LYS A 125 -11.52 0.80 23.86
N ARG A 126 -12.36 1.80 23.55
CA ARG A 126 -13.81 1.71 23.70
C ARG A 126 -14.46 0.89 22.58
N MET A 127 -14.05 1.13 21.35
CA MET A 127 -14.70 0.58 20.15
C MET A 127 -14.10 -0.76 19.70
N ASN A 128 -12.90 -1.09 20.15
CA ASN A 128 -12.16 -2.29 19.75
C ASN A 128 -12.11 -2.47 18.22
N PRO A 129 -11.54 -1.51 17.47
CA PRO A 129 -11.52 -1.53 16.01
C PRO A 129 -10.79 -2.76 15.49
N THR A 130 -11.19 -3.27 14.33
CA THR A 130 -10.59 -4.45 13.71
C THR A 130 -9.71 -4.09 12.52
N LEU A 131 -9.92 -2.93 11.92
CA LEU A 131 -9.20 -2.46 10.73
C LEU A 131 -8.83 -0.99 10.85
N ALA A 132 -7.65 -0.63 10.38
CA ALA A 132 -7.32 0.75 10.04
C ALA A 132 -6.72 0.84 8.64
N VAL A 133 -7.00 1.99 7.98
CA VAL A 133 -6.31 2.41 6.76
C VAL A 133 -5.28 3.46 7.13
N VAL A 134 -4.02 3.22 6.76
CA VAL A 134 -2.90 4.07 7.15
C VAL A 134 -2.03 4.48 5.96
N HIS A 135 -1.53 5.70 6.02
CA HIS A 135 -0.54 6.23 5.10
C HIS A 135 0.68 6.66 5.89
N ALA A 136 1.87 6.57 5.29
CA ALA A 136 3.09 6.95 5.97
C ALA A 136 4.10 7.60 5.03
N ASP A 137 4.93 8.49 5.59
CA ASP A 137 6.09 9.04 4.87
C ASP A 137 7.21 7.99 4.85
N PRO A 138 7.72 7.57 3.68
CA PRO A 138 8.81 6.61 3.59
C PRO A 138 10.12 7.08 4.27
N ARG A 139 10.22 8.37 4.59
CA ARG A 139 11.38 8.98 5.26
C ARG A 139 11.18 9.14 6.76
N ALA A 140 10.03 8.70 7.29
CA ALA A 140 9.78 8.78 8.72
C ALA A 140 10.78 7.90 9.49
N PRO A 141 11.43 8.42 10.53
CA PRO A 141 12.26 7.61 11.41
C PRO A 141 11.37 6.58 12.12
N ASP A 142 11.94 5.43 12.46
CA ASP A 142 11.27 4.36 13.23
C ASP A 142 9.92 3.93 12.65
N LEU A 143 9.79 3.99 11.31
CA LEU A 143 8.54 3.75 10.59
C LEU A 143 7.96 2.35 10.89
N VAL A 144 8.80 1.32 10.84
CA VAL A 144 8.39 -0.07 11.07
C VAL A 144 7.91 -0.23 12.52
N ASP A 145 8.68 0.26 13.47
CA ASP A 145 8.32 0.22 14.90
C ASP A 145 7.02 0.98 15.21
N THR A 146 6.81 2.12 14.52
CA THR A 146 5.57 2.90 14.65
C THR A 146 4.37 2.09 14.13
N ILE A 147 4.48 1.43 12.97
CA ILE A 147 3.43 0.58 12.40
C ILE A 147 3.12 -0.60 13.33
N GLU A 148 4.14 -1.31 13.80
CA GLU A 148 3.99 -2.44 14.71
C GLU A 148 3.37 -2.04 16.05
N THR A 149 3.80 -0.90 16.61
CA THR A 149 3.28 -0.40 17.87
C THR A 149 1.84 0.08 17.71
N LEU A 150 1.50 0.77 16.61
CA LEU A 150 0.13 1.15 16.30
C LEU A 150 -0.79 -0.07 16.23
N ALA A 151 -0.36 -1.13 15.52
CA ALA A 151 -1.12 -2.37 15.42
C ALA A 151 -1.33 -3.03 16.78
N ARG A 152 -0.28 -3.12 17.60
CA ARG A 152 -0.34 -3.74 18.92
C ARG A 152 -1.21 -2.98 19.91
N GLU A 153 -1.20 -1.63 19.87
CA GLU A 153 -1.86 -0.81 20.87
C GLU A 153 -3.30 -0.43 20.54
N THR A 154 -3.69 -0.47 19.27
CA THR A 154 -4.98 0.10 18.84
C THR A 154 -5.82 -0.84 17.99
N VAL A 155 -5.27 -1.40 16.92
CA VAL A 155 -6.04 -2.14 15.91
C VAL A 155 -5.20 -3.25 15.31
N PRO A 156 -5.65 -4.52 15.39
CA PRO A 156 -4.80 -5.66 15.03
C PRO A 156 -4.50 -5.77 13.53
N PHE A 157 -5.27 -5.11 12.67
CA PHE A 157 -5.07 -5.22 11.23
C PHE A 157 -4.98 -3.83 10.54
N LEU A 158 -3.83 -3.56 9.95
CA LEU A 158 -3.59 -2.35 9.17
C LEU A 158 -3.56 -2.69 7.68
N VAL A 159 -4.12 -1.79 6.86
CA VAL A 159 -3.93 -1.79 5.41
C VAL A 159 -3.53 -0.39 4.97
N GLY A 160 -2.74 -0.29 3.91
CA GLY A 160 -2.34 1.02 3.41
C GLY A 160 -1.01 0.99 2.70
N GLY A 161 -0.31 2.12 2.70
CA GLY A 161 1.00 2.19 2.06
C GLY A 161 1.73 3.49 2.29
N LEU A 162 3.00 3.46 1.95
CA LEU A 162 3.88 4.61 2.01
C LEU A 162 3.62 5.53 0.82
N SER A 163 3.56 6.83 1.07
CA SER A 163 3.50 7.84 0.01
C SER A 163 4.61 7.60 -1.01
N SER A 164 4.32 7.78 -2.27
CA SER A 164 5.33 7.78 -3.32
C SER A 164 5.29 9.10 -4.06
N SER A 165 6.40 9.79 -4.19
CA SER A 165 6.46 11.09 -4.83
C SER A 165 7.89 11.43 -5.22
N ARG A 166 8.07 12.13 -6.34
CA ARG A 166 9.34 12.76 -6.73
C ARG A 166 9.61 14.06 -5.94
N GLY A 167 8.60 14.55 -5.20
CA GLY A 167 8.64 15.75 -4.39
C GLY A 167 8.17 15.54 -2.95
N ALA A 168 7.11 16.25 -2.56
CA ALA A 168 6.51 16.12 -1.23
C ALA A 168 5.76 14.80 -1.07
N THR A 169 5.88 14.19 0.10
CA THR A 169 5.23 12.92 0.50
C THR A 169 4.11 13.16 1.51
N ASP A 170 3.40 14.27 1.33
CA ASP A 170 2.36 14.70 2.25
C ASP A 170 1.18 13.70 2.28
N GLN A 171 0.55 13.61 3.43
CA GLN A 171 -0.62 12.75 3.69
C GLN A 171 -1.81 13.63 4.06
N VAL A 172 -2.99 13.04 4.07
CA VAL A 172 -4.22 13.68 4.53
C VAL A 172 -4.82 12.85 5.66
N ALA A 173 -5.02 13.48 6.82
CA ALA A 173 -5.74 12.93 7.97
C ALA A 173 -6.56 14.04 8.62
N GLY A 174 -7.74 14.31 8.05
CA GLY A 174 -8.56 15.49 8.34
C GLY A 174 -7.96 16.77 7.75
N GLN A 175 -6.67 16.94 7.83
CA GLN A 175 -5.88 18.02 7.22
C GLN A 175 -4.61 17.45 6.57
N VAL A 176 -3.90 18.24 5.81
CA VAL A 176 -2.60 17.82 5.24
C VAL A 176 -1.57 17.76 6.35
N VAL A 177 -0.85 16.65 6.41
CA VAL A 177 0.19 16.34 7.43
C VAL A 177 1.47 15.86 6.76
N ARG A 178 2.61 16.06 7.43
CA ARG A 178 3.94 15.69 6.93
C ARG A 178 4.65 14.77 7.88
N GLY A 179 5.37 13.81 7.32
CA GLY A 179 6.13 12.82 8.08
C GLY A 179 5.21 11.84 8.82
N GLY A 180 5.82 10.88 9.52
CA GLY A 180 5.12 9.93 10.38
C GLY A 180 4.12 9.02 9.67
N VAL A 181 3.20 8.51 10.47
CA VAL A 181 2.08 7.64 10.07
C VAL A 181 0.78 8.35 10.43
N SER A 182 -0.22 8.27 9.56
CA SER A 182 -1.57 8.83 9.81
C SER A 182 -2.63 7.99 9.13
N GLY A 183 -3.93 8.16 9.46
CA GLY A 183 -4.97 7.37 8.82
C GLY A 183 -6.31 7.41 9.52
N VAL A 184 -7.05 6.29 9.45
CA VAL A 184 -8.38 6.13 10.05
C VAL A 184 -8.58 4.70 10.55
N MET A 185 -9.13 4.55 11.75
CA MET A 185 -9.60 3.30 12.34
C MET A 185 -11.10 3.15 12.12
N PHE A 186 -11.58 1.92 11.93
CA PHE A 186 -12.98 1.60 11.76
C PHE A 186 -13.52 0.72 12.88
N ALA A 187 -14.74 1.03 13.33
CA ALA A 187 -15.46 0.21 14.28
C ALA A 187 -15.69 -1.21 13.71
N PRO A 188 -15.82 -2.24 14.57
CA PRO A 188 -15.88 -3.64 14.15
C PRO A 188 -17.10 -4.01 13.29
N ASP A 189 -18.17 -3.18 13.33
CA ASP A 189 -19.38 -3.40 12.55
C ASP A 189 -19.20 -3.11 11.05
N LEU A 190 -18.11 -2.45 10.64
CA LEU A 190 -17.78 -2.26 9.23
C LEU A 190 -17.15 -3.54 8.67
N ALA A 191 -17.94 -4.28 7.90
CA ALA A 191 -17.48 -5.53 7.30
C ALA A 191 -16.48 -5.24 6.17
N VAL A 192 -15.24 -5.73 6.34
CA VAL A 192 -14.16 -5.60 5.36
C VAL A 192 -13.44 -6.94 5.21
N VAL A 193 -13.10 -7.29 3.98
CA VAL A 193 -12.18 -8.39 3.69
C VAL A 193 -10.94 -7.85 3.00
N THR A 194 -9.80 -8.44 3.31
CA THR A 194 -8.51 -8.02 2.77
C THR A 194 -7.78 -9.17 2.08
N GLY A 195 -6.94 -8.83 1.11
CA GLY A 195 -6.07 -9.77 0.43
C GLY A 195 -4.74 -9.13 0.06
N LEU A 196 -3.70 -9.95 0.03
CA LEU A 196 -2.35 -9.58 -0.37
C LEU A 196 -1.91 -10.45 -1.54
N SER A 197 -1.37 -9.81 -2.58
CA SER A 197 -0.79 -10.45 -3.76
C SER A 197 0.69 -10.10 -3.87
N GLN A 198 1.51 -11.11 -4.16
CA GLN A 198 2.96 -10.94 -4.32
C GLN A 198 3.36 -10.81 -5.79
N GLY A 199 4.44 -10.07 -6.06
CA GLY A 199 4.94 -9.82 -7.41
C GLY A 199 6.26 -10.52 -7.74
N CYS A 200 6.77 -11.34 -6.83
CA CYS A 200 8.05 -12.03 -6.98
C CYS A 200 7.89 -13.54 -6.80
N THR A 201 8.78 -14.31 -7.40
CA THR A 201 8.81 -15.78 -7.32
C THR A 201 10.14 -16.24 -6.71
N PRO A 202 10.14 -17.19 -5.76
CA PRO A 202 11.35 -17.85 -5.28
C PRO A 202 12.16 -18.48 -6.42
N ILE A 203 13.48 -18.31 -6.38
CA ILE A 203 14.42 -18.89 -7.37
C ILE A 203 15.36 -19.92 -6.73
N GLY A 204 15.35 -20.03 -5.41
CA GLY A 204 16.09 -21.01 -4.62
C GLY A 204 15.30 -21.44 -3.39
N PRO A 205 15.84 -22.39 -2.61
CA PRO A 205 15.24 -22.82 -1.35
C PRO A 205 15.41 -21.75 -0.26
N THR A 206 14.57 -21.84 0.78
CA THR A 206 14.82 -21.09 2.03
C THR A 206 16.07 -21.63 2.71
N ARG A 207 16.97 -20.74 3.09
CA ARG A 207 18.24 -20.99 3.78
C ARG A 207 18.32 -20.17 5.06
N THR A 208 19.41 -20.31 5.80
CA THR A 208 19.63 -19.59 7.07
C THR A 208 20.83 -18.66 6.95
N ILE A 209 20.69 -17.41 7.38
CA ILE A 209 21.81 -16.48 7.56
C ILE A 209 22.66 -17.01 8.71
N THR A 210 23.90 -17.38 8.45
CA THR A 210 24.83 -17.89 9.48
C THR A 210 25.77 -16.84 10.01
N ASP A 211 26.11 -15.81 9.21
CA ASP A 211 26.82 -14.60 9.63
C ASP A 211 26.28 -13.37 8.90
N GLY A 212 26.11 -12.28 9.66
CA GLY A 212 25.64 -11.00 9.16
C GLY A 212 25.50 -9.98 10.29
N ALA A 213 25.46 -8.71 9.92
CA ALA A 213 25.21 -7.62 10.86
C ALA A 213 24.69 -6.38 10.12
N GLN A 214 23.86 -5.59 10.78
CA GLN A 214 23.19 -4.46 10.17
C GLN A 214 22.43 -4.90 8.90
N ASN A 215 22.77 -4.38 7.74
CA ASN A 215 22.17 -4.75 6.46
C ASN A 215 23.10 -5.62 5.59
N ILE A 216 24.16 -6.19 6.15
CA ILE A 216 25.15 -7.01 5.44
C ILE A 216 24.97 -8.48 5.78
N VAL A 217 24.65 -9.29 4.79
CA VAL A 217 24.69 -10.75 4.85
C VAL A 217 26.07 -11.22 4.38
N ARG A 218 26.82 -11.87 5.28
CA ARG A 218 28.18 -12.36 5.00
C ARG A 218 28.16 -13.82 4.60
N GLU A 219 27.44 -14.64 5.36
CA GLU A 219 27.33 -16.08 5.12
C GLU A 219 25.87 -16.56 5.19
N ILE A 220 25.55 -17.50 4.32
CA ILE A 220 24.29 -18.24 4.27
C ILE A 220 24.66 -19.74 4.28
N ASP A 221 24.09 -20.50 5.23
CA ASP A 221 24.37 -21.94 5.45
C ASP A 221 25.89 -22.24 5.54
N GLY A 222 26.69 -21.35 6.20
CA GLY A 222 28.12 -21.47 6.37
C GLY A 222 28.96 -21.24 5.10
N ARG A 223 28.38 -20.63 4.06
CA ARG A 223 29.03 -20.30 2.78
C ARG A 223 28.96 -18.81 2.51
N PRO A 224 29.90 -18.22 1.75
CA PRO A 224 29.82 -16.82 1.33
C PRO A 224 28.46 -16.52 0.68
N ALA A 225 27.77 -15.48 1.14
CA ALA A 225 26.40 -15.15 0.70
C ALA A 225 26.30 -14.95 -0.82
N LEU A 226 27.34 -14.36 -1.44
CA LEU A 226 27.39 -14.16 -2.88
C LEU A 226 27.48 -15.48 -3.66
N ASP A 227 28.15 -16.50 -3.13
CA ASP A 227 28.26 -17.78 -3.81
C ASP A 227 26.92 -18.52 -3.80
N VAL A 228 26.17 -18.41 -2.70
CA VAL A 228 24.81 -18.92 -2.58
C VAL A 228 23.86 -18.19 -3.55
N LEU A 229 23.96 -16.86 -3.65
CA LEU A 229 23.19 -16.09 -4.63
C LEU A 229 23.50 -16.52 -6.06
N LYS A 230 24.79 -16.70 -6.43
CA LYS A 230 25.19 -17.13 -7.78
C LYS A 230 24.63 -18.50 -8.14
N GLU A 231 24.61 -19.43 -7.19
CA GLU A 231 24.01 -20.75 -7.38
C GLU A 231 22.52 -20.63 -7.73
N ASP A 232 21.76 -19.81 -6.98
CA ASP A 232 20.31 -19.67 -7.16
C ASP A 232 19.94 -18.93 -8.45
N ILE A 233 20.71 -17.91 -8.86
CA ILE A 233 20.45 -17.16 -10.10
C ILE A 233 20.92 -17.88 -11.37
N GLY A 234 21.75 -18.92 -11.23
CA GLY A 234 22.30 -19.72 -12.31
C GLY A 234 23.45 -19.04 -13.06
N ASP A 235 24.22 -19.83 -13.81
CA ASP A 235 25.49 -19.45 -14.44
C ASP A 235 25.44 -18.20 -15.32
N ILE A 236 24.36 -18.01 -16.06
CA ILE A 236 24.22 -16.90 -17.03
C ILE A 236 24.19 -15.56 -16.30
N LEU A 237 23.37 -15.45 -15.25
CA LEU A 237 23.24 -14.23 -14.45
C LEU A 237 24.42 -14.07 -13.48
N ALA A 238 24.97 -15.17 -12.96
CA ALA A 238 26.14 -15.16 -12.08
C ALA A 238 27.37 -14.51 -12.73
N ARG A 239 27.48 -14.59 -14.07
CA ARG A 239 28.56 -13.93 -14.85
C ARG A 239 28.29 -12.45 -15.14
N ARG A 240 27.09 -11.94 -14.82
CA ARG A 240 26.63 -10.58 -15.13
C ARG A 240 25.85 -9.98 -13.97
N LEU A 241 26.50 -9.92 -12.80
CA LEU A 241 25.89 -9.43 -11.55
C LEU A 241 25.35 -8.00 -11.67
N GLU A 242 25.90 -7.19 -12.58
CA GLU A 242 25.37 -5.86 -12.89
C GLU A 242 23.95 -5.86 -13.46
N ARG A 243 23.46 -6.99 -13.96
CA ARG A 243 22.12 -7.14 -14.57
C ARG A 243 21.05 -7.63 -13.61
N ILE A 244 21.43 -8.04 -12.39
CA ILE A 244 20.44 -8.56 -11.43
C ILE A 244 19.73 -7.44 -10.67
N GLY A 245 20.25 -6.20 -10.69
CA GLY A 245 19.65 -5.05 -10.04
C GLY A 245 18.21 -4.83 -10.48
N GLY A 246 17.28 -4.67 -9.52
CA GLY A 246 15.86 -4.48 -9.77
C GLY A 246 15.09 -5.70 -10.28
N GLN A 247 15.76 -6.84 -10.50
CA GLN A 247 15.13 -8.12 -10.91
C GLN A 247 15.22 -9.20 -9.84
N ILE A 248 16.35 -9.27 -9.14
CA ILE A 248 16.60 -10.23 -8.07
C ILE A 248 16.62 -9.51 -6.74
N HIS A 249 15.98 -10.10 -5.75
CA HIS A 249 15.81 -9.53 -4.42
C HIS A 249 16.05 -10.60 -3.35
N ALA A 250 16.40 -10.16 -2.14
CA ALA A 250 16.33 -11.00 -0.96
C ALA A 250 14.88 -11.04 -0.46
N ALA A 251 14.45 -12.15 0.11
CA ALA A 251 13.16 -12.29 0.73
C ALA A 251 13.28 -13.00 2.08
N PHE A 252 12.47 -12.56 3.04
CA PHE A 252 12.46 -13.04 4.41
C PHE A 252 11.11 -13.66 4.70
N PRO A 253 11.01 -14.99 4.88
CA PRO A 253 9.75 -15.67 5.17
C PRO A 253 9.05 -15.11 6.40
N VAL A 254 7.75 -14.90 6.29
CA VAL A 254 6.92 -14.43 7.41
C VAL A 254 6.54 -15.62 8.30
N ALA A 255 7.05 -15.63 9.54
CA ALA A 255 6.72 -16.66 10.49
C ALA A 255 5.21 -16.71 10.76
N GLY A 256 4.60 -17.90 10.69
CA GLY A 256 3.18 -18.12 10.95
C GLY A 256 2.26 -17.69 9.80
N SER A 257 2.79 -17.34 8.61
CA SER A 257 1.95 -17.13 7.42
C SER A 257 1.40 -18.48 6.94
N ASP A 258 0.08 -18.55 6.78
CA ASP A 258 -0.64 -19.69 6.18
C ASP A 258 -0.61 -19.68 4.65
N THR A 259 -0.23 -18.56 4.07
CA THR A 259 -0.11 -18.34 2.61
C THR A 259 1.33 -18.44 2.10
N GLY A 260 2.31 -18.61 3.01
CA GLY A 260 3.73 -18.66 2.66
C GLY A 260 4.31 -17.31 2.25
N ASP A 261 3.82 -16.22 2.86
CA ASP A 261 4.26 -14.86 2.55
C ASP A 261 5.70 -14.62 2.98
N TYR A 262 6.35 -13.72 2.26
CA TYR A 262 7.70 -13.24 2.56
C TYR A 262 7.83 -11.73 2.32
N LEU A 263 8.73 -11.11 3.08
CA LEU A 263 9.07 -9.70 2.92
C LEU A 263 10.19 -9.56 1.90
N VAL A 264 9.90 -8.97 0.75
CA VAL A 264 10.90 -8.72 -0.29
C VAL A 264 11.69 -7.46 0.06
N ARG A 265 13.02 -7.55 -0.06
CA ARG A 265 13.96 -6.45 0.16
C ARG A 265 14.97 -6.36 -0.98
N ASN A 266 15.27 -5.15 -1.38
CA ASN A 266 16.26 -4.92 -2.45
C ASN A 266 17.63 -5.46 -2.06
N LEU A 267 18.35 -6.01 -3.05
CA LEU A 267 19.79 -6.12 -2.98
C LEU A 267 20.35 -4.72 -3.28
N VAL A 268 20.90 -4.05 -2.26
CA VAL A 268 21.38 -2.67 -2.37
C VAL A 268 22.88 -2.59 -2.66
N GLY A 269 23.60 -3.71 -2.55
CA GLY A 269 25.00 -3.79 -2.89
C GLY A 269 25.53 -5.22 -2.91
N ILE A 270 26.62 -5.42 -3.65
CA ILE A 270 27.38 -6.66 -3.71
C ILE A 270 28.85 -6.32 -3.55
N ASP A 271 29.55 -7.02 -2.65
CA ASP A 271 31.03 -6.96 -2.52
C ASP A 271 31.62 -8.27 -3.04
N PRO A 272 32.10 -8.32 -4.32
CA PRO A 272 32.64 -9.53 -4.89
C PRO A 272 33.94 -9.99 -4.25
N ALA A 273 34.72 -9.06 -3.66
CA ALA A 273 36.01 -9.39 -3.06
C ALA A 273 35.86 -10.14 -1.74
N ARG A 274 34.79 -9.81 -0.97
CA ARG A 274 34.50 -10.44 0.31
C ARG A 274 33.39 -11.49 0.22
N GLY A 275 32.66 -11.55 -0.89
CA GLY A 275 31.52 -12.45 -1.05
C GLY A 275 30.26 -12.02 -0.28
N TRP A 276 30.10 -10.72 0.03
CA TRP A 276 29.05 -10.18 0.85
C TRP A 276 27.92 -9.58 0.02
N LEU A 277 26.70 -9.57 0.61
CA LEU A 277 25.52 -8.94 0.06
C LEU A 277 25.01 -7.88 1.03
N ALA A 278 24.68 -6.69 0.51
CA ALA A 278 23.92 -5.68 1.25
C ALA A 278 22.46 -5.75 0.84
N VAL A 279 21.56 -5.83 1.83
CA VAL A 279 20.10 -5.91 1.63
C VAL A 279 19.40 -4.68 2.23
N GLY A 280 18.18 -4.39 1.79
CA GLY A 280 17.39 -3.25 2.26
C GLY A 280 16.66 -3.52 3.59
N ALA A 281 17.26 -4.27 4.49
CA ALA A 281 16.77 -4.55 5.85
C ALA A 281 17.93 -4.86 6.78
N GLU A 282 17.73 -4.69 8.08
CA GLU A 282 18.61 -5.27 9.08
C GLU A 282 18.51 -6.79 9.05
N VAL A 283 19.60 -7.47 9.33
CA VAL A 283 19.69 -8.93 9.31
C VAL A 283 20.30 -9.45 10.60
N THR A 284 19.81 -10.60 11.05
CA THR A 284 20.28 -11.28 12.25
C THR A 284 20.67 -12.72 11.92
N PRO A 285 21.83 -13.21 12.40
CA PRO A 285 22.16 -14.62 12.28
C PRO A 285 21.06 -15.51 12.87
N GLY A 286 20.70 -16.58 12.15
CA GLY A 286 19.60 -17.47 12.48
C GLY A 286 18.30 -17.18 11.72
N GLU A 287 18.18 -16.02 11.08
CA GLU A 287 17.00 -15.68 10.28
C GLU A 287 16.97 -16.46 8.96
N PRO A 288 15.75 -16.86 8.51
CA PRO A 288 15.58 -17.46 7.19
C PRO A 288 15.69 -16.41 6.09
N ILE A 289 16.31 -16.79 4.98
CA ILE A 289 16.45 -15.98 3.75
C ILE A 289 16.26 -16.86 2.52
N LEU A 290 15.69 -16.29 1.47
CA LEU A 290 15.68 -16.87 0.12
C LEU A 290 15.85 -15.74 -0.91
N PHE A 291 16.20 -16.12 -2.14
CA PHE A 291 16.23 -15.17 -3.24
C PHE A 291 14.99 -15.31 -4.10
N VAL A 292 14.49 -14.17 -4.59
CA VAL A 292 13.27 -14.08 -5.40
C VAL A 292 13.54 -13.26 -6.66
N ARG A 293 12.78 -13.53 -7.72
CA ARG A 293 12.82 -12.79 -8.97
C ARG A 293 11.45 -12.15 -9.25
N ARG A 294 11.46 -10.92 -9.75
CA ARG A 294 10.27 -10.31 -10.35
C ARG A 294 9.83 -11.12 -11.58
N ASP A 295 8.57 -11.51 -11.61
CA ASP A 295 8.01 -12.36 -12.65
C ASP A 295 6.57 -11.91 -12.96
N PRO A 296 6.32 -11.27 -14.13
CA PRO A 296 4.99 -10.78 -14.51
C PRO A 296 3.92 -11.85 -14.55
N ASP A 297 4.27 -13.04 -15.05
CA ASP A 297 3.31 -14.15 -15.16
C ASP A 297 2.95 -14.71 -13.78
N ALA A 298 3.94 -14.86 -12.91
CA ALA A 298 3.72 -15.28 -11.54
C ALA A 298 2.91 -14.25 -10.74
N ALA A 299 3.22 -12.96 -10.91
CA ALA A 299 2.45 -11.87 -10.30
C ALA A 299 0.98 -11.88 -10.76
N THR A 300 0.74 -12.10 -12.04
CA THR A 300 -0.61 -12.24 -12.60
C THR A 300 -1.34 -13.44 -12.00
N ARG A 301 -0.71 -14.61 -11.96
CA ARG A 301 -1.30 -15.81 -11.36
C ARG A 301 -1.59 -15.62 -9.88
N ASP A 302 -0.68 -15.00 -9.14
CA ASP A 302 -0.86 -14.75 -7.71
C ASP A 302 -1.98 -13.74 -7.44
N LEU A 303 -2.06 -12.67 -8.24
CA LEU A 303 -3.16 -11.70 -8.16
C LEU A 303 -4.51 -12.38 -8.40
N VAL A 304 -4.64 -13.19 -9.46
CA VAL A 304 -5.87 -13.95 -9.76
C VAL A 304 -6.19 -14.93 -8.62
N ARG A 305 -5.19 -15.64 -8.07
CA ARG A 305 -5.36 -16.52 -6.90
C ARG A 305 -5.93 -15.75 -5.70
N MET A 306 -5.34 -14.63 -5.36
CA MET A 306 -5.79 -13.76 -4.26
C MET A 306 -7.23 -13.31 -4.47
N LEU A 307 -7.57 -12.80 -5.66
CA LEU A 307 -8.92 -12.33 -6.00
C LEU A 307 -9.94 -13.46 -5.96
N THR A 308 -9.60 -14.66 -6.48
CA THR A 308 -10.45 -15.85 -6.40
C THR A 308 -10.73 -16.25 -4.94
N ASN A 309 -9.71 -16.21 -4.08
CA ASN A 309 -9.87 -16.51 -2.67
C ASN A 309 -10.73 -15.46 -1.95
N LEU A 310 -10.55 -14.18 -2.26
CA LEU A 310 -11.42 -13.12 -1.75
C LEU A 310 -12.87 -13.34 -2.19
N LYS A 311 -13.10 -13.60 -3.48
CA LYS A 311 -14.44 -13.80 -4.06
C LYS A 311 -15.22 -14.92 -3.35
N ARG A 312 -14.55 -16.00 -2.92
CA ARG A 312 -15.18 -17.09 -2.15
C ARG A 312 -15.65 -16.67 -0.75
N ARG A 313 -15.04 -15.61 -0.19
CA ARG A 313 -15.35 -15.07 1.13
C ARG A 313 -16.40 -13.95 1.09
N LEU A 314 -16.72 -13.44 -0.10
CA LEU A 314 -17.69 -12.38 -0.28
C LEU A 314 -19.12 -12.95 -0.26
N PRO A 315 -20.01 -12.47 0.62
CA PRO A 315 -21.43 -12.85 0.61
C PRO A 315 -22.20 -12.20 -0.55
N ALA A 316 -21.69 -11.10 -1.09
CA ALA A 316 -22.25 -10.31 -2.19
C ALA A 316 -21.11 -9.57 -2.93
N PRO A 317 -21.35 -8.98 -4.12
CA PRO A 317 -20.38 -8.10 -4.75
C PRO A 317 -19.88 -7.00 -3.80
N PRO A 318 -18.59 -6.63 -3.85
CA PRO A 318 -18.06 -5.59 -2.97
C PRO A 318 -18.73 -4.24 -3.25
N ARG A 319 -19.01 -3.48 -2.19
CA ARG A 319 -19.62 -2.14 -2.30
C ARG A 319 -18.61 -1.07 -2.66
N ALA A 320 -17.36 -1.23 -2.21
CA ALA A 320 -16.21 -0.39 -2.55
C ALA A 320 -14.89 -1.10 -2.23
N GLY A 321 -13.78 -0.52 -2.67
CA GLY A 321 -12.45 -1.03 -2.35
C GLY A 321 -11.38 0.06 -2.26
N LEU A 322 -10.33 -0.27 -1.51
CA LEU A 322 -9.07 0.48 -1.48
C LEU A 322 -7.96 -0.44 -1.98
N TYR A 323 -7.14 0.03 -2.91
CA TYR A 323 -6.04 -0.74 -3.46
C TYR A 323 -4.71 -0.02 -3.32
N PHE A 324 -3.77 -0.66 -2.63
CA PHE A 324 -2.41 -0.20 -2.41
C PHE A 324 -1.46 -1.14 -3.13
N SER A 325 -0.91 -0.72 -4.25
CA SER A 325 0.00 -1.52 -5.07
C SER A 325 1.40 -0.93 -5.05
N CYS A 326 2.42 -1.78 -5.11
CA CYS A 326 3.79 -1.31 -5.18
C CYS A 326 4.04 -0.48 -6.45
N LEU A 327 4.80 0.58 -6.35
CA LEU A 327 5.23 1.38 -7.49
C LEU A 327 5.95 0.55 -8.58
N ALA A 328 6.57 -0.56 -8.17
CA ALA A 328 7.18 -1.51 -9.10
C ALA A 328 6.18 -2.43 -9.81
N ARG A 329 4.88 -2.36 -9.49
CA ARG A 329 3.76 -3.07 -10.15
C ARG A 329 3.12 -2.17 -11.22
N GLY A 330 1.81 -2.23 -11.39
CA GLY A 330 1.12 -1.46 -12.42
C GLY A 330 1.78 -1.64 -13.80
N PRO A 331 1.97 -0.56 -14.56
CA PRO A 331 2.55 -0.65 -15.90
C PRO A 331 3.98 -1.23 -15.92
N ASN A 332 4.71 -1.15 -14.80
CA ASN A 332 6.08 -1.67 -14.69
C ASN A 332 6.16 -3.20 -14.59
N LEU A 333 5.06 -3.88 -14.27
CA LEU A 333 5.03 -5.34 -14.10
C LEU A 333 3.93 -6.01 -14.93
N PHE A 334 2.73 -5.42 -14.97
CA PHE A 334 1.56 -5.99 -15.64
C PHE A 334 1.39 -5.49 -17.08
N GLY A 335 2.10 -4.43 -17.47
CA GLY A 335 2.01 -3.80 -18.77
C GLY A 335 1.09 -2.57 -18.80
N PRO A 336 0.95 -1.93 -19.97
CA PRO A 336 0.21 -0.69 -20.13
C PRO A 336 -1.32 -0.88 -19.97
N ASP A 337 -2.05 0.22 -20.18
CA ASP A 337 -3.51 0.24 -20.28
C ASP A 337 -4.25 -0.24 -19.02
N SER A 338 -3.70 0.09 -17.85
CA SER A 338 -4.28 -0.27 -16.54
C SER A 338 -4.50 -1.79 -16.36
N ALA A 339 -3.55 -2.58 -16.83
CA ALA A 339 -3.68 -4.02 -16.91
C ALA A 339 -3.89 -4.68 -15.54
N GLU A 340 -3.26 -4.17 -14.49
CA GLU A 340 -3.43 -4.68 -13.12
C GLU A 340 -4.86 -4.46 -12.62
N LEU A 341 -5.41 -3.26 -12.77
CA LEU A 341 -6.81 -2.97 -12.40
C LEU A 341 -7.81 -3.68 -13.30
N GLY A 342 -7.46 -3.90 -14.58
CA GLY A 342 -8.23 -4.73 -15.49
C GLY A 342 -8.42 -6.16 -14.99
N ILE A 343 -7.41 -6.73 -14.32
CA ILE A 343 -7.52 -8.05 -13.67
C ILE A 343 -8.51 -7.97 -12.49
N LEU A 344 -8.40 -6.96 -11.62
CA LEU A 344 -9.33 -6.78 -10.50
C LEU A 344 -10.79 -6.71 -10.99
N ARG A 345 -11.04 -5.88 -12.00
CA ARG A 345 -12.37 -5.72 -12.60
C ARG A 345 -12.92 -7.00 -13.23
N ARG A 346 -12.08 -7.76 -13.93
CA ARG A 346 -12.48 -9.02 -14.55
C ARG A 346 -12.88 -10.06 -13.49
N GLU A 347 -12.15 -10.15 -12.38
CA GLU A 347 -12.38 -11.19 -11.37
C GLU A 347 -13.52 -10.82 -10.39
N LEU A 348 -13.63 -9.55 -9.99
CA LEU A 348 -14.58 -9.10 -8.95
C LEU A 348 -15.77 -8.32 -9.52
N GLY A 349 -15.76 -7.92 -10.79
CA GLY A 349 -16.75 -7.01 -11.36
C GLY A 349 -16.40 -5.54 -11.14
N ALA A 350 -17.29 -4.65 -11.56
CA ALA A 350 -17.13 -3.21 -11.39
C ALA A 350 -17.69 -2.77 -10.03
N PHE A 351 -16.90 -2.01 -9.28
CA PHE A 351 -17.27 -1.37 -8.01
C PHE A 351 -16.44 -0.11 -7.78
N PRO A 352 -16.87 0.82 -6.93
CA PRO A 352 -16.06 1.98 -6.54
C PRO A 352 -14.72 1.55 -5.94
N LEU A 353 -13.62 1.88 -6.61
CA LEU A 353 -12.26 1.56 -6.15
C LEU A 353 -11.39 2.80 -6.25
N VAL A 354 -10.64 3.10 -5.20
CA VAL A 354 -9.55 4.08 -5.24
C VAL A 354 -8.31 3.52 -4.55
N GLY A 355 -7.18 4.14 -4.82
CA GLY A 355 -5.93 3.77 -4.17
C GLY A 355 -4.73 4.47 -4.76
N MET A 356 -3.55 3.98 -4.43
CA MET A 356 -2.30 4.55 -4.93
C MET A 356 -1.24 3.48 -5.15
N PHE A 357 -0.25 3.81 -5.96
CA PHE A 357 0.97 3.04 -6.11
C PHE A 357 2.00 3.51 -5.08
N CYS A 358 2.38 2.62 -4.18
CA CYS A 358 3.08 2.89 -2.94
C CYS A 358 4.59 2.66 -3.04
N ASN A 359 5.34 3.33 -2.18
CA ASN A 359 6.77 3.03 -1.95
C ASN A 359 6.97 1.99 -0.82
N GLY A 360 6.05 1.06 -0.71
CA GLY A 360 5.91 0.02 0.28
C GLY A 360 4.46 -0.12 0.74
N GLU A 361 3.96 -1.33 0.83
CA GLU A 361 2.58 -1.65 1.16
C GLU A 361 2.48 -2.11 2.62
N ILE A 362 1.45 -1.64 3.32
CA ILE A 362 1.18 -2.02 4.71
C ILE A 362 0.07 -3.05 4.69
N SER A 363 0.34 -4.23 5.25
CA SER A 363 -0.65 -5.27 5.50
C SER A 363 -0.42 -5.92 6.85
N ASN A 364 -1.48 -6.03 7.66
CA ASN A 364 -1.40 -6.42 9.04
C ASN A 364 -0.50 -5.42 9.81
N GLN A 365 0.56 -5.87 10.44
CA GLN A 365 1.54 -5.02 11.16
C GLN A 365 2.89 -4.95 10.43
N ARG A 366 2.93 -5.24 9.12
CA ARG A 366 4.17 -5.37 8.36
C ARG A 366 4.21 -4.45 7.15
N LEU A 367 5.43 -4.05 6.83
CA LEU A 367 5.74 -3.32 5.62
C LEU A 367 6.26 -4.29 4.55
N TYR A 368 5.51 -4.41 3.48
CA TYR A 368 5.82 -5.22 2.31
C TYR A 368 6.44 -4.38 1.19
N GLY A 369 6.97 -5.05 0.20
CA GLY A 369 7.38 -4.48 -1.09
C GLY A 369 7.08 -5.45 -2.22
N TYR A 370 6.85 -4.90 -3.41
CA TYR A 370 6.47 -5.68 -4.60
C TYR A 370 5.12 -6.39 -4.49
N THR A 371 4.25 -5.92 -3.61
CA THR A 371 2.94 -6.50 -3.32
C THR A 371 1.79 -5.60 -3.79
N GLY A 372 0.58 -6.17 -3.78
CA GLY A 372 -0.67 -5.42 -3.91
C GLY A 372 -1.58 -5.81 -2.74
N VAL A 373 -2.06 -4.82 -1.99
CA VAL A 373 -2.96 -4.99 -0.85
C VAL A 373 -4.33 -4.43 -1.22
N LEU A 374 -5.34 -5.27 -1.17
CA LEU A 374 -6.73 -4.92 -1.47
C LEU A 374 -7.58 -5.04 -0.21
N ALA A 375 -8.34 -3.99 0.09
CA ALA A 375 -9.38 -3.98 1.12
C ALA A 375 -10.74 -3.75 0.44
N LEU A 376 -11.69 -4.66 0.67
CA LEU A 376 -13.03 -4.61 0.08
C LEU A 376 -14.07 -4.40 1.18
N PHE A 377 -14.87 -3.36 1.04
CA PHE A 377 -16.02 -3.06 1.89
C PHE A 377 -17.26 -3.85 1.41
N LEU A 378 -18.01 -4.42 2.37
CA LEU A 378 -19.17 -5.29 2.11
C LEU A 378 -20.51 -4.61 2.37
#